data_27ca9e7bb42824d095bee66cbc7ecb16
#
_entry.id   27ca9e7bb42824d095bee66cbc7ecb16
#
_cell.length_a   1.000
_cell.length_b   1.000
_cell.length_c   1.000
_cell.angle_alpha   90.00
_cell.angle_beta   90.00
_cell.angle_gamma   90.00
#
_symmetry.space_group_name_H-M   'P 1'
#
loop_
_entity.id
_entity.type
_entity.pdbx_description
1 polymer ?
#
loop_
_entity_poly.entity_id
_entity_poly.type
_entity_poly.pdbx_seq_one_letter_code
_entity_poly.pdbx_strand_id
1 'polypeptide(L)'
;MMPKSVLVTLVPRVRWQRSDGTGGAGWPAPDGSPLVLAVPGEVVALHWLDLPDLAPAQAAAAARMALADRLAEADPHITVAPGSGLRPVAVVAREQMAGWLAEAARAGWKPAAIIPDPLLLPAPASGWAVAQDGPRVLARSASAAFAAEPELAAAIIGTDATTPAQPALPDPLPLDLLSGEYAQVARWQPDRTQVMRLALLAAAVAGLWLGGDVAALLRASRAASAADAELMTLAPSTTDGPSAFAALQAQAQQRGAAGGLAARAGPVVQALSARPGAGLAGLSYTPAGGLVAGVAGGAGEAQALADALGIAGLPASPGTTRATADGSISEVTVRAK
;
A
#
# COMPACT_ATOMS: atom_id res chain seq x y z
N MET A 1 -19.26 17.19 11.44
CA MET A 1 -20.66 17.04 11.91
C MET A 1 -20.91 15.55 12.07
N MET A 2 -20.87 15.05 13.32
CA MET A 2 -21.19 13.63 13.56
C MET A 2 -22.64 13.34 13.11
N PRO A 3 -22.86 12.21 12.42
CA PRO A 3 -24.21 11.77 12.10
C PRO A 3 -25.00 11.64 13.40
N LYS A 4 -26.32 11.75 13.33
CA LYS A 4 -27.26 11.68 14.46
C LYS A 4 -26.80 10.66 15.52
N SER A 5 -26.03 11.13 16.50
CA SER A 5 -25.47 10.29 17.55
C SER A 5 -26.39 10.30 18.77
N VAL A 6 -26.40 9.20 19.51
CA VAL A 6 -27.12 9.03 20.74
C VAL A 6 -26.12 9.02 21.89
N LEU A 7 -26.24 9.94 22.83
CA LEU A 7 -25.52 9.94 24.10
C LEU A 7 -26.35 9.21 25.14
N VAL A 8 -25.82 8.17 25.76
CA VAL A 8 -26.42 7.49 26.90
C VAL A 8 -25.55 7.75 28.12
N THR A 9 -26.14 8.26 29.20
CA THR A 9 -25.47 8.46 30.47
C THR A 9 -25.99 7.43 31.46
N LEU A 10 -25.12 6.69 32.14
CA LEU A 10 -25.49 5.61 33.03
C LEU A 10 -25.92 6.09 34.42
N VAL A 11 -25.33 7.17 34.91
CA VAL A 11 -25.50 7.65 36.30
C VAL A 11 -26.02 9.08 36.31
N PRO A 12 -26.82 9.51 37.29
CA PRO A 12 -27.37 8.76 38.44
C PRO A 12 -28.50 7.78 38.06
N ARG A 13 -29.01 7.92 36.87
CA ARG A 13 -30.01 7.02 36.24
C ARG A 13 -29.73 6.98 34.77
N VAL A 14 -29.96 5.84 34.14
CA VAL A 14 -29.80 5.71 32.68
C VAL A 14 -30.73 6.71 31.99
N ARG A 15 -30.15 7.57 31.19
CA ARG A 15 -30.84 8.56 30.35
C ARG A 15 -30.14 8.67 29.00
N TRP A 16 -30.90 9.06 28.02
CA TRP A 16 -30.35 9.27 26.69
C TRP A 16 -30.76 10.62 26.12
N GLN A 17 -29.91 11.13 25.26
CA GLN A 17 -30.13 12.37 24.50
C GLN A 17 -29.58 12.22 23.07
N ARG A 18 -30.32 12.70 22.10
CA ARG A 18 -29.88 12.80 20.71
C ARG A 18 -29.37 14.20 20.40
N SER A 19 -28.62 14.28 19.31
CA SER A 19 -28.11 15.57 18.77
C SER A 19 -29.23 16.55 18.36
N ASP A 20 -30.45 16.09 18.14
CA ASP A 20 -31.63 16.91 17.84
C ASP A 20 -32.34 17.45 19.11
N GLY A 21 -31.81 17.18 20.30
CA GLY A 21 -32.38 17.59 21.58
C GLY A 21 -33.42 16.64 22.12
N THR A 22 -33.84 15.61 21.41
CA THR A 22 -34.76 14.59 21.95
C THR A 22 -34.02 13.73 22.97
N GLY A 23 -34.75 13.31 24.04
CA GLY A 23 -34.15 12.51 25.09
C GLY A 23 -35.19 11.84 25.97
N GLY A 24 -34.74 10.95 26.86
CA GLY A 24 -35.62 10.21 27.75
C GLY A 24 -34.86 9.44 28.82
N ALA A 25 -35.61 8.80 29.70
CA ALA A 25 -35.09 7.91 30.71
C ALA A 25 -34.96 6.48 30.18
N GLY A 26 -34.02 5.72 30.75
CA GLY A 26 -33.70 4.35 30.33
C GLY A 26 -32.88 4.27 29.05
N TRP A 27 -32.76 3.08 28.48
CA TRP A 27 -32.09 2.85 27.23
C TRP A 27 -33.00 3.15 26.04
N PRO A 28 -32.55 3.85 25.01
CA PRO A 28 -33.33 4.05 23.79
C PRO A 28 -33.43 2.76 22.98
N ALA A 29 -34.45 2.64 22.16
CA ALA A 29 -34.51 1.55 21.18
C ALA A 29 -33.41 1.71 20.14
N PRO A 30 -32.68 0.63 19.77
CA PRO A 30 -31.67 0.67 18.72
C PRO A 30 -32.26 1.08 17.36
N ASP A 31 -31.72 2.13 16.76
CA ASP A 31 -32.17 2.68 15.48
C ASP A 31 -31.06 2.75 14.42
N GLY A 32 -29.89 2.13 14.71
CA GLY A 32 -28.72 2.15 13.84
C GLY A 32 -27.87 3.41 13.96
N SER A 33 -28.24 4.37 14.78
CA SER A 33 -27.40 5.52 15.10
C SER A 33 -26.19 5.12 15.93
N PRO A 34 -25.01 5.78 15.80
CA PRO A 34 -23.88 5.53 16.69
C PRO A 34 -24.22 5.96 18.11
N LEU A 35 -23.98 5.08 19.07
CA LEU A 35 -24.19 5.35 20.50
C LEU A 35 -22.85 5.71 21.14
N VAL A 36 -22.81 6.83 21.85
CA VAL A 36 -21.73 7.19 22.77
C VAL A 36 -22.21 6.94 24.19
N LEU A 37 -21.46 6.12 24.94
CA LEU A 37 -21.78 5.77 26.31
C LEU A 37 -20.99 6.66 27.27
N ALA A 38 -21.66 7.48 28.07
CA ALA A 38 -21.07 8.23 29.16
C ALA A 38 -21.08 7.38 30.43
N VAL A 39 -19.89 7.09 30.94
CA VAL A 39 -19.70 6.24 32.14
C VAL A 39 -19.34 7.07 33.36
N PRO A 40 -19.61 6.55 34.58
CA PRO A 40 -19.35 7.29 35.82
C PRO A 40 -17.87 7.68 35.96
N GLY A 41 -17.61 8.96 36.15
CA GLY A 41 -16.26 9.47 36.37
C GLY A 41 -15.64 9.09 37.72
N GLU A 42 -16.44 8.65 38.66
CA GLU A 42 -15.99 8.21 40.01
C GLU A 42 -15.14 6.92 39.94
N VAL A 43 -15.39 6.10 38.96
CA VAL A 43 -14.68 4.81 38.78
C VAL A 43 -13.66 4.83 37.65
N VAL A 44 -13.39 6.01 37.07
CA VAL A 44 -12.37 6.23 36.07
C VAL A 44 -11.36 7.23 36.59
N ALA A 45 -10.12 6.81 36.86
CA ALA A 45 -9.07 7.72 37.25
C ALA A 45 -8.56 8.49 36.02
N LEU A 46 -8.80 9.79 36.01
CA LEU A 46 -8.37 10.69 34.96
C LEU A 46 -7.08 11.40 35.36
N HIS A 47 -6.04 11.26 34.54
CA HIS A 47 -4.76 11.92 34.71
C HIS A 47 -4.43 12.74 33.47
N TRP A 48 -3.57 13.75 33.61
CA TRP A 48 -3.00 14.49 32.46
C TRP A 48 -1.52 14.23 32.43
N LEU A 49 -1.03 13.71 31.31
CA LEU A 49 0.40 13.44 31.11
C LEU A 49 0.90 14.18 29.88
N ASP A 50 2.10 14.73 30.00
CA ASP A 50 2.82 15.29 28.86
C ASP A 50 3.54 14.16 28.13
N LEU A 51 3.01 13.79 26.96
CA LEU A 51 3.50 12.68 26.18
C LEU A 51 3.73 13.12 24.72
N PRO A 52 4.78 12.64 24.06
CA PRO A 52 4.99 12.85 22.63
C PRO A 52 3.89 12.20 21.80
N ASP A 53 3.82 12.53 20.53
CA ASP A 53 2.90 11.86 19.60
C ASP A 53 3.36 10.41 19.35
N LEU A 54 2.63 9.47 19.91
CA LEU A 54 2.91 8.04 19.90
C LEU A 54 1.73 7.27 19.34
N ALA A 55 2.00 6.13 18.73
CA ALA A 55 0.94 5.18 18.40
C ALA A 55 0.16 4.76 19.67
N PRO A 56 -1.16 4.47 19.57
CA PRO A 56 -2.01 4.23 20.75
C PRO A 56 -1.45 3.21 21.74
N ALA A 57 -0.91 2.10 21.27
CA ALA A 57 -0.31 1.07 22.14
C ALA A 57 0.95 1.55 22.87
N GLN A 58 1.78 2.36 22.18
CA GLN A 58 2.99 2.95 22.77
C GLN A 58 2.63 4.03 23.79
N ALA A 59 1.63 4.86 23.48
CA ALA A 59 1.12 5.87 24.40
C ALA A 59 0.59 5.23 25.69
N ALA A 60 -0.20 4.16 25.58
CA ALA A 60 -0.72 3.41 26.73
C ALA A 60 0.40 2.78 27.56
N ALA A 61 1.45 2.21 26.92
CA ALA A 61 2.62 1.68 27.62
C ALA A 61 3.41 2.78 28.36
N ALA A 62 3.63 3.93 27.71
CA ALA A 62 4.30 5.07 28.34
C ALA A 62 3.49 5.62 29.54
N ALA A 63 2.15 5.73 29.40
CA ALA A 63 1.28 6.14 30.49
C ALA A 63 1.28 5.14 31.64
N ARG A 64 1.30 3.82 31.36
CA ARG A 64 1.43 2.77 32.39
C ARG A 64 2.73 2.93 33.18
N MET A 65 3.83 3.19 32.53
CA MET A 65 5.11 3.44 33.19
C MET A 65 5.08 4.71 34.04
N ALA A 66 4.54 5.81 33.50
CA ALA A 66 4.47 7.08 34.20
C ALA A 66 3.52 7.05 35.44
N LEU A 67 2.55 6.16 35.44
CA LEU A 67 1.57 5.99 36.52
C LEU A 67 1.83 4.78 37.41
N ALA A 68 2.92 4.03 37.20
CA ALA A 68 3.18 2.75 37.87
C ALA A 68 2.98 2.79 39.40
N ASP A 69 3.45 3.87 40.07
CA ASP A 69 3.35 4.05 41.52
C ASP A 69 1.93 4.50 41.98
N ARG A 70 1.02 4.80 41.06
CA ARG A 70 -0.33 5.31 41.32
C ARG A 70 -1.40 4.33 40.91
N LEU A 71 -1.04 3.23 40.28
CA LEU A 71 -2.01 2.20 39.86
C LEU A 71 -2.43 1.38 41.05
N ALA A 72 -3.72 1.36 41.35
CA ALA A 72 -4.29 0.54 42.41
C ALA A 72 -4.41 -0.94 41.99
N GLU A 73 -4.52 -1.19 40.68
CA GLU A 73 -4.66 -2.54 40.10
C GLU A 73 -3.41 -2.92 39.29
N ALA A 74 -3.10 -4.21 39.25
CA ALA A 74 -1.93 -4.72 38.55
C ALA A 74 -2.05 -4.59 37.02
N ASP A 75 -3.26 -4.70 36.45
CA ASP A 75 -3.50 -4.65 35.00
C ASP A 75 -4.79 -3.91 34.62
N PRO A 76 -4.89 -2.59 34.89
CA PRO A 76 -6.03 -1.80 34.49
C PRO A 76 -6.01 -1.56 32.97
N HIS A 77 -7.16 -1.25 32.42
CA HIS A 77 -7.27 -0.68 31.09
C HIS A 77 -6.81 0.78 31.10
N ILE A 78 -5.85 1.12 30.26
CA ILE A 78 -5.28 2.47 30.14
C ILE A 78 -5.50 2.97 28.73
N THR A 79 -6.14 4.14 28.62
CA THR A 79 -6.38 4.83 27.36
C THR A 79 -5.78 6.23 27.41
N VAL A 80 -5.14 6.63 26.34
CA VAL A 80 -4.51 7.94 26.17
C VAL A 80 -5.18 8.68 25.00
N ALA A 81 -5.50 9.93 25.20
CA ALA A 81 -6.01 10.78 24.12
C ALA A 81 -4.98 10.88 22.96
N PRO A 82 -5.42 11.01 21.71
CA PRO A 82 -4.53 11.18 20.58
C PRO A 82 -3.80 12.53 20.60
N GLY A 83 -2.67 12.63 19.89
CA GLY A 83 -1.89 13.84 19.72
C GLY A 83 -0.61 13.87 20.57
N SER A 84 -0.13 15.08 20.91
CA SER A 84 1.09 15.32 21.70
C SER A 84 0.85 16.36 22.79
N GLY A 85 1.77 16.45 23.74
CA GLY A 85 1.72 17.40 24.85
C GLY A 85 0.85 16.91 26.00
N LEU A 86 0.37 17.85 26.84
CA LEU A 86 -0.44 17.58 28.01
C LEU A 86 -1.84 17.11 27.59
N ARG A 87 -2.18 15.85 27.86
CA ARG A 87 -3.39 15.22 27.39
C ARG A 87 -3.98 14.24 28.39
N PRO A 88 -5.30 14.03 28.36
CA PRO A 88 -5.96 13.16 29.31
C PRO A 88 -5.59 11.69 29.07
N VAL A 89 -5.42 11.00 30.18
CA VAL A 89 -5.20 9.57 30.29
C VAL A 89 -6.25 9.02 31.24
N ALA A 90 -7.00 8.02 30.81
CA ALA A 90 -7.95 7.32 31.67
C ALA A 90 -7.38 5.97 32.11
N VAL A 91 -7.57 5.66 33.36
CA VAL A 91 -7.28 4.37 33.98
C VAL A 91 -8.56 3.82 34.56
N VAL A 92 -8.95 2.61 34.15
CA VAL A 92 -10.19 1.98 34.59
C VAL A 92 -10.00 0.47 34.76
N ALA A 93 -10.67 -0.12 35.75
CA ALA A 93 -10.69 -1.56 35.94
C ALA A 93 -11.29 -2.30 34.74
N ARG A 94 -10.67 -3.40 34.30
CA ARG A 94 -11.19 -4.21 33.16
C ARG A 94 -12.60 -4.75 33.45
N GLU A 95 -12.88 -5.05 34.68
CA GLU A 95 -14.22 -5.50 35.10
C GLU A 95 -15.29 -4.42 34.87
N GLN A 96 -14.97 -3.15 35.12
CA GLN A 96 -15.86 -2.03 34.84
C GLN A 96 -16.13 -1.90 33.35
N MET A 97 -15.08 -1.98 32.52
CA MET A 97 -15.24 -1.96 31.05
C MET A 97 -16.14 -3.11 30.58
N ALA A 98 -15.87 -4.33 31.04
CA ALA A 98 -16.68 -5.50 30.70
C ALA A 98 -18.13 -5.33 31.16
N GLY A 99 -18.34 -4.79 32.36
CA GLY A 99 -19.65 -4.51 32.92
C GLY A 99 -20.49 -3.56 32.07
N TRP A 100 -19.93 -2.42 31.68
CA TRP A 100 -20.59 -1.43 30.82
C TRP A 100 -20.90 -1.97 29.42
N LEU A 101 -19.98 -2.71 28.83
CA LEU A 101 -20.21 -3.33 27.53
C LEU A 101 -21.32 -4.39 27.59
N ALA A 102 -21.34 -5.20 28.65
CA ALA A 102 -22.39 -6.18 28.86
C ALA A 102 -23.77 -5.52 29.12
N GLU A 103 -23.82 -4.39 29.83
CA GLU A 103 -25.04 -3.63 30.07
C GLU A 103 -25.58 -3.04 28.74
N ALA A 104 -24.74 -2.41 27.96
CA ALA A 104 -25.10 -1.93 26.62
C ALA A 104 -25.60 -3.06 25.71
N ALA A 105 -24.89 -4.21 25.71
CA ALA A 105 -25.27 -5.37 24.91
C ALA A 105 -26.63 -5.94 25.32
N ARG A 106 -26.95 -6.00 26.63
CA ARG A 106 -28.28 -6.41 27.12
C ARG A 106 -29.39 -5.47 26.66
N ALA A 107 -29.08 -4.18 26.48
CA ALA A 107 -30.00 -3.20 25.91
C ALA A 107 -30.04 -3.23 24.36
N GLY A 108 -29.33 -4.16 23.72
CA GLY A 108 -29.27 -4.29 22.26
C GLY A 108 -28.32 -3.29 21.59
N TRP A 109 -27.48 -2.60 22.35
CA TRP A 109 -26.57 -1.59 21.84
C TRP A 109 -25.11 -2.08 21.79
N LYS A 110 -24.40 -1.59 20.82
CA LYS A 110 -22.95 -1.68 20.73
C LYS A 110 -22.39 -0.25 20.70
N PRO A 111 -21.79 0.24 21.81
CA PRO A 111 -21.29 1.61 21.86
C PRO A 111 -20.26 1.88 20.77
N ALA A 112 -20.37 2.99 20.07
CA ALA A 112 -19.38 3.46 19.10
C ALA A 112 -18.19 4.13 19.81
N ALA A 113 -18.41 4.70 21.00
CA ALA A 113 -17.39 5.27 21.87
C ALA A 113 -17.84 5.20 23.32
N ILE A 114 -16.90 5.19 24.26
CA ILE A 114 -17.17 5.28 25.70
C ILE A 114 -16.34 6.45 26.27
N ILE A 115 -17.00 7.36 26.97
CA ILE A 115 -16.37 8.56 27.53
C ILE A 115 -16.69 8.68 29.03
N PRO A 116 -15.75 9.02 29.91
CA PRO A 116 -16.05 9.43 31.27
C PRO A 116 -16.88 10.70 31.28
N ASP A 117 -17.98 10.72 32.07
CA ASP A 117 -18.96 11.81 32.07
C ASP A 117 -18.39 13.19 32.44
N PRO A 118 -17.33 13.37 33.28
CA PRO A 118 -16.75 14.70 33.48
C PRO A 118 -16.14 15.32 32.21
N LEU A 119 -15.78 14.48 31.25
CA LEU A 119 -15.25 14.96 29.97
C LEU A 119 -16.35 15.45 29.00
N LEU A 120 -17.62 15.29 29.36
CA LEU A 120 -18.73 15.94 28.65
C LEU A 120 -18.79 17.45 28.92
N LEU A 121 -18.15 17.92 30.00
CA LEU A 121 -18.03 19.36 30.25
C LEU A 121 -17.00 19.99 29.31
N PRO A 122 -17.19 21.25 28.89
CA PRO A 122 -16.18 21.98 28.16
C PRO A 122 -14.91 22.16 29.01
N ALA A 123 -13.74 22.09 28.41
CA ALA A 123 -12.49 22.45 29.09
C ALA A 123 -12.40 23.97 29.19
N PRO A 124 -12.42 24.57 30.39
CA PRO A 124 -12.31 26.01 30.54
C PRO A 124 -10.84 26.43 30.33
N ALA A 125 -10.61 27.69 29.93
CA ALA A 125 -9.27 28.26 29.84
C ALA A 125 -8.61 28.45 31.20
N SER A 126 -9.42 28.64 32.27
CA SER A 126 -8.98 28.76 33.66
C SER A 126 -10.09 28.37 34.60
N GLY A 127 -9.76 27.94 35.82
CA GLY A 127 -10.72 27.48 36.82
C GLY A 127 -11.42 26.18 36.43
N TRP A 128 -12.66 26.02 36.86
CA TRP A 128 -13.43 24.80 36.70
C TRP A 128 -14.78 25.04 36.02
N ALA A 129 -15.08 24.23 35.03
CA ALA A 129 -16.46 24.04 34.54
C ALA A 129 -17.14 23.00 35.45
N VAL A 130 -18.29 23.35 36.00
CA VAL A 130 -19.01 22.49 36.96
C VAL A 130 -20.46 22.29 36.54
N ALA A 131 -20.98 21.07 36.76
CA ALA A 131 -22.37 20.73 36.55
C ALA A 131 -22.87 19.89 37.69
N GLN A 132 -24.10 20.25 38.22
CA GLN A 132 -24.80 19.38 39.13
C GLN A 132 -25.49 18.25 38.35
N ASP A 133 -25.23 17.01 38.74
CA ASP A 133 -25.83 15.83 38.12
C ASP A 133 -26.44 14.91 39.18
N GLY A 134 -27.65 15.26 39.62
CA GLY A 134 -28.32 14.62 40.74
C GLY A 134 -27.57 14.83 42.06
N PRO A 135 -27.17 13.76 42.78
CA PRO A 135 -26.45 13.84 44.04
C PRO A 135 -24.98 14.15 43.90
N ARG A 136 -24.44 14.29 42.71
CA ARG A 136 -23.00 14.45 42.42
C ARG A 136 -22.71 15.69 41.60
N VAL A 137 -21.47 16.12 41.63
CA VAL A 137 -20.94 17.24 40.85
C VAL A 137 -19.94 16.68 39.83
N LEU A 138 -20.15 17.03 38.58
CA LEU A 138 -19.13 16.89 37.53
C LEU A 138 -18.30 18.14 37.51
N ALA A 139 -16.99 17.99 37.48
CA ALA A 139 -16.04 19.09 37.37
C ALA A 139 -14.95 18.83 36.36
N ARG A 140 -14.57 19.86 35.58
CA ARG A 140 -13.50 19.81 34.62
C ARG A 140 -12.71 21.11 34.60
N SER A 141 -11.41 21.00 34.66
CA SER A 141 -10.44 22.09 34.41
C SER A 141 -9.68 21.83 33.11
N ALA A 142 -8.67 22.64 32.82
CA ALA A 142 -7.78 22.44 31.67
C ALA A 142 -6.95 21.14 31.79
N SER A 143 -6.62 20.71 33.03
CA SER A 143 -5.71 19.59 33.30
C SER A 143 -6.22 18.59 34.35
N ALA A 144 -7.51 18.66 34.71
CA ALA A 144 -8.14 17.72 35.61
C ALA A 144 -9.64 17.58 35.29
N ALA A 145 -10.21 16.44 35.59
CA ALA A 145 -11.65 16.23 35.55
C ALA A 145 -12.05 15.10 36.52
N PHE A 146 -13.17 15.24 37.18
CA PHE A 146 -13.68 14.24 38.12
C PHE A 146 -15.20 14.35 38.30
N ALA A 147 -15.78 13.31 38.85
CA ALA A 147 -17.13 13.31 39.41
C ALA A 147 -17.03 12.94 40.88
N ALA A 148 -17.74 13.66 41.74
CA ALA A 148 -17.70 13.44 43.18
C ALA A 148 -18.96 13.96 43.86
N GLU A 149 -19.17 13.59 45.13
CA GLU A 149 -20.16 14.19 45.98
C GLU A 149 -19.86 15.69 46.18
N PRO A 150 -20.88 16.54 46.40
CA PRO A 150 -20.72 17.99 46.50
C PRO A 150 -19.65 18.46 47.48
N GLU A 151 -19.58 17.83 48.67
CA GLU A 151 -18.61 18.19 49.71
C GLU A 151 -17.19 17.90 49.27
N LEU A 152 -16.93 16.73 48.66
CA LEU A 152 -15.63 16.35 48.14
C LEU A 152 -15.27 17.22 46.94
N ALA A 153 -16.20 17.49 46.05
CA ALA A 153 -16.00 18.38 44.91
C ALA A 153 -15.60 19.78 45.37
N ALA A 154 -16.28 20.34 46.37
CA ALA A 154 -15.93 21.63 46.95
C ALA A 154 -14.52 21.62 47.57
N ALA A 155 -14.15 20.54 48.26
CA ALA A 155 -12.82 20.40 48.85
C ALA A 155 -11.69 20.33 47.78
N ILE A 156 -11.94 19.66 46.65
CA ILE A 156 -10.97 19.55 45.54
C ILE A 156 -10.85 20.86 44.77
N ILE A 157 -11.97 21.52 44.48
CA ILE A 157 -12.02 22.80 43.75
C ILE A 157 -11.44 23.94 44.59
N GLY A 158 -11.70 23.90 45.90
CA GLY A 158 -11.20 24.92 46.86
C GLY A 158 -11.78 26.31 46.56
N THR A 159 -10.86 27.28 46.39
CA THR A 159 -11.19 28.69 46.10
C THR A 159 -11.12 29.05 44.63
N ASP A 160 -10.87 28.08 43.76
CA ASP A 160 -10.75 28.32 42.31
C ASP A 160 -12.08 28.84 41.76
N ALA A 161 -11.99 29.62 40.69
CA ALA A 161 -13.16 30.13 39.99
C ALA A 161 -13.94 28.98 39.34
N THR A 162 -15.25 28.98 39.54
CA THR A 162 -16.16 28.00 38.95
C THR A 162 -17.10 28.65 37.94
N THR A 163 -17.33 27.98 36.82
CA THR A 163 -18.29 28.37 35.80
C THR A 163 -19.33 27.26 35.62
N PRO A 164 -20.63 27.54 35.82
CA PRO A 164 -21.67 26.55 35.53
C PRO A 164 -21.61 26.14 34.06
N ALA A 165 -21.64 24.85 33.80
CA ALA A 165 -21.64 24.29 32.46
C ALA A 165 -22.68 23.17 32.32
N GLN A 166 -23.09 22.88 31.09
CA GLN A 166 -23.98 21.76 30.81
C GLN A 166 -23.17 20.66 30.10
N PRO A 167 -23.32 19.40 30.55
CA PRO A 167 -22.74 18.28 29.87
C PRO A 167 -23.28 18.17 28.43
N ALA A 168 -22.40 18.12 27.46
CA ALA A 168 -22.74 17.96 26.06
C ALA A 168 -21.71 17.04 25.39
N LEU A 169 -22.13 16.33 24.37
CA LEU A 169 -21.20 15.48 23.61
C LEU A 169 -20.20 16.35 22.85
N PRO A 170 -18.89 16.30 23.19
CA PRO A 170 -17.87 17.06 22.49
C PRO A 170 -17.55 16.47 21.12
N ASP A 171 -17.24 17.32 20.16
CA ASP A 171 -16.80 16.93 18.82
C ASP A 171 -15.54 17.75 18.46
N PRO A 172 -14.34 17.13 18.37
CA PRO A 172 -14.03 15.71 18.59
C PRO A 172 -14.09 15.28 20.07
N LEU A 173 -14.22 13.95 20.28
CA LEU A 173 -14.13 13.37 21.62
C LEU A 173 -12.73 13.57 22.20
N PRO A 174 -12.60 14.11 23.43
CA PRO A 174 -11.29 14.33 24.05
C PRO A 174 -10.59 13.01 24.43
N LEU A 175 -11.34 11.96 24.66
CA LEU A 175 -10.85 10.62 25.01
C LEU A 175 -11.94 9.59 24.70
N ASP A 176 -11.52 8.40 24.24
CA ASP A 176 -12.41 7.26 24.04
C ASP A 176 -11.81 6.03 24.73
N LEU A 177 -12.57 5.42 25.65
CA LEU A 177 -12.14 4.22 26.37
C LEU A 177 -12.14 2.96 25.46
N LEU A 178 -12.80 2.98 24.30
CA LEU A 178 -12.76 1.88 23.33
C LEU A 178 -11.44 1.85 22.55
N SER A 179 -10.37 1.57 23.25
CA SER A 179 -9.03 1.46 22.69
C SER A 179 -8.39 0.10 23.01
N GLY A 180 -7.28 -0.24 22.37
CA GLY A 180 -6.55 -1.48 22.62
C GLY A 180 -7.42 -2.72 22.39
N GLU A 181 -7.59 -3.57 23.41
CA GLU A 181 -8.40 -4.79 23.35
C GLU A 181 -9.90 -4.54 23.20
N TYR A 182 -10.38 -3.35 23.65
CA TYR A 182 -11.77 -2.94 23.50
C TYR A 182 -11.99 -2.14 22.20
N ALA A 183 -10.95 -1.90 21.44
CA ALA A 183 -11.09 -1.21 20.16
C ALA A 183 -12.09 -1.96 19.28
N GLN A 184 -13.15 -1.30 18.94
CA GLN A 184 -14.06 -1.87 17.97
C GLN A 184 -13.34 -1.86 16.64
N VAL A 185 -13.18 -3.04 16.05
CA VAL A 185 -12.80 -3.12 14.65
C VAL A 185 -13.87 -2.31 13.91
N ALA A 186 -13.51 -1.09 13.53
CA ALA A 186 -14.38 -0.27 12.73
C ALA A 186 -14.78 -1.16 11.54
N ARG A 187 -16.04 -1.58 11.48
CA ARG A 187 -16.55 -2.13 10.23
C ARG A 187 -16.35 -1.01 9.24
N TRP A 188 -15.29 -1.15 8.44
CA TRP A 188 -15.02 -0.23 7.35
C TRP A 188 -16.29 -0.17 6.51
N GLN A 189 -17.11 0.83 6.77
CA GLN A 189 -18.23 1.19 5.93
C GLN A 189 -17.68 2.28 5.01
N PRO A 190 -17.17 1.88 3.84
CA PRO A 190 -16.65 2.86 2.92
C PRO A 190 -17.81 3.77 2.54
N ASP A 191 -17.62 5.06 2.71
CA ASP A 191 -18.54 6.06 2.22
C ASP A 191 -18.81 5.77 0.73
N ARG A 192 -20.08 5.69 0.34
CA ARG A 192 -20.49 5.40 -1.04
C ARG A 192 -19.75 6.29 -2.04
N THR A 193 -19.47 7.54 -1.66
CA THR A 193 -18.72 8.49 -2.49
C THR A 193 -17.25 8.07 -2.64
N GLN A 194 -16.62 7.53 -1.61
CA GLN A 194 -15.24 7.00 -1.67
C GLN A 194 -15.17 5.71 -2.50
N VAL A 195 -16.13 4.80 -2.31
CA VAL A 195 -16.23 3.58 -3.13
C VAL A 195 -16.42 3.93 -4.60
N MET A 196 -17.30 4.89 -4.90
CA MET A 196 -17.56 5.31 -6.27
C MET A 196 -16.34 5.99 -6.92
N ARG A 197 -15.57 6.77 -6.16
CA ARG A 197 -14.29 7.35 -6.63
C ARG A 197 -13.24 6.29 -6.89
N LEU A 198 -13.09 5.31 -5.98
CA LEU A 198 -12.17 4.20 -6.16
C LEU A 198 -12.56 3.30 -7.34
N ALA A 199 -13.86 3.02 -7.51
CA ALA A 199 -14.37 2.28 -8.66
C ALA A 199 -14.11 3.01 -9.99
N LEU A 200 -14.28 4.34 -10.02
CA LEU A 200 -14.02 5.18 -11.19
C LEU A 200 -12.52 5.23 -11.52
N LEU A 201 -11.65 5.32 -10.52
CA LEU A 201 -10.20 5.23 -10.69
C LEU A 201 -9.78 3.85 -11.22
N ALA A 202 -10.32 2.77 -10.65
CA ALA A 202 -10.06 1.42 -11.11
C ALA A 202 -10.53 1.19 -12.56
N ALA A 203 -11.70 1.72 -12.92
CA ALA A 203 -12.22 1.69 -14.30
C ALA A 203 -11.35 2.51 -15.26
N ALA A 204 -10.84 3.67 -14.84
CA ALA A 204 -9.94 4.48 -15.64
C ALA A 204 -8.58 3.78 -15.88
N VAL A 205 -8.02 3.14 -14.86
CA VAL A 205 -6.78 2.35 -14.99
C VAL A 205 -7.00 1.14 -15.91
N ALA A 206 -8.11 0.42 -15.75
CA ALA A 206 -8.46 -0.70 -16.62
C ALA A 206 -8.68 -0.24 -18.07
N GLY A 207 -9.33 0.91 -18.28
CA GLY A 207 -9.51 1.51 -19.59
C GLY A 207 -8.21 1.92 -20.26
N LEU A 208 -7.25 2.47 -19.52
CA LEU A 208 -5.91 2.79 -20.01
C LEU A 208 -5.12 1.53 -20.41
N TRP A 209 -5.24 0.45 -19.62
CA TRP A 209 -4.60 -0.84 -19.91
C TRP A 209 -5.15 -1.46 -21.19
N LEU A 210 -6.47 -1.61 -21.27
CA LEU A 210 -7.15 -2.12 -22.47
C LEU A 210 -6.92 -1.24 -23.70
N GLY A 211 -6.92 0.09 -23.53
CA GLY A 211 -6.60 1.03 -24.61
C GLY A 211 -5.17 0.91 -25.12
N GLY A 212 -4.21 0.61 -24.23
CA GLY A 212 -2.83 0.33 -24.58
C GLY A 212 -2.69 -0.93 -25.46
N ASP A 213 -3.37 -2.01 -25.08
CA ASP A 213 -3.35 -3.27 -25.82
C ASP A 213 -4.02 -3.14 -27.19
N VAL A 214 -5.16 -2.46 -27.27
CA VAL A 214 -5.85 -2.20 -28.54
C VAL A 214 -4.99 -1.32 -29.46
N ALA A 215 -4.32 -0.29 -28.92
CA ALA A 215 -3.40 0.55 -29.69
C ALA A 215 -2.16 -0.21 -30.16
N ALA A 216 -1.66 -1.16 -29.36
CA ALA A 216 -0.57 -2.06 -29.75
C ALA A 216 -0.99 -3.01 -30.87
N LEU A 217 -2.19 -3.61 -30.78
CA LEU A 217 -2.74 -4.49 -31.81
C LEU A 217 -2.96 -3.75 -33.14
N LEU A 218 -3.51 -2.52 -33.10
CA LEU A 218 -3.69 -1.67 -34.27
C LEU A 218 -2.35 -1.25 -34.90
N ARG A 219 -1.33 -1.01 -34.10
CA ARG A 219 0.01 -0.72 -34.63
C ARG A 219 0.65 -1.94 -35.28
N ALA A 220 0.52 -3.11 -34.66
CA ALA A 220 1.01 -4.38 -35.18
C ALA A 220 0.30 -4.75 -36.51
N SER A 221 -1.02 -4.58 -36.58
CA SER A 221 -1.77 -4.87 -37.81
C SER A 221 -1.40 -3.92 -38.96
N ARG A 222 -1.17 -2.63 -38.68
CA ARG A 222 -0.69 -1.66 -39.69
C ARG A 222 0.74 -1.97 -40.15
N ALA A 223 1.62 -2.37 -39.24
CA ALA A 223 2.97 -2.77 -39.57
C ALA A 223 2.99 -4.04 -40.43
N ALA A 224 2.13 -5.02 -40.12
CA ALA A 224 1.99 -6.23 -40.91
C ALA A 224 1.49 -5.93 -42.34
N SER A 225 0.44 -5.11 -42.48
CA SER A 225 -0.07 -4.74 -43.81
C SER A 225 0.93 -3.90 -44.63
N ALA A 226 1.74 -3.06 -43.98
CA ALA A 226 2.82 -2.34 -44.67
C ALA A 226 3.93 -3.29 -45.16
N ALA A 227 4.31 -4.27 -44.33
CA ALA A 227 5.30 -5.29 -44.72
C ALA A 227 4.76 -6.18 -45.86
N ASP A 228 3.49 -6.56 -45.83
CA ASP A 228 2.88 -7.32 -46.94
C ASP A 228 2.86 -6.53 -48.26
N ALA A 229 2.57 -5.21 -48.18
CA ALA A 229 2.60 -4.35 -49.33
C ALA A 229 4.01 -4.22 -49.92
N GLU A 230 5.03 -4.13 -49.09
CA GLU A 230 6.46 -4.09 -49.52
C GLU A 230 6.88 -5.44 -50.16
N LEU A 231 6.49 -6.58 -49.57
CA LEU A 231 6.74 -7.89 -50.12
C LEU A 231 6.11 -8.06 -51.50
N MET A 232 4.88 -7.56 -51.71
CA MET A 232 4.21 -7.60 -53.01
C MET A 232 4.91 -6.76 -54.07
N THR A 233 5.59 -5.68 -53.68
CA THR A 233 6.41 -4.88 -54.64
C THR A 233 7.63 -5.62 -55.12
N LEU A 234 8.20 -6.47 -54.24
CA LEU A 234 9.40 -7.28 -54.55
C LEU A 234 9.07 -8.58 -55.32
N ALA A 235 7.84 -9.08 -55.17
CA ALA A 235 7.37 -10.29 -55.84
C ALA A 235 6.00 -10.06 -56.50
N PRO A 236 5.90 -9.29 -57.59
CA PRO A 236 4.66 -8.82 -58.18
C PRO A 236 3.81 -9.95 -58.81
N SER A 237 4.32 -11.17 -58.90
CA SER A 237 3.61 -12.36 -59.41
C SER A 237 2.76 -13.10 -58.34
N THR A 238 2.74 -12.59 -57.11
CA THR A 238 2.06 -13.24 -55.97
C THR A 238 0.83 -12.46 -55.56
N THR A 239 -0.19 -13.13 -54.96
CA THR A 239 -1.49 -12.54 -54.60
C THR A 239 -1.63 -12.15 -53.17
N ASP A 240 -0.68 -12.59 -52.30
CA ASP A 240 -0.69 -12.28 -50.85
C ASP A 240 0.72 -12.25 -50.26
N GLY A 241 0.89 -11.64 -49.06
CA GLY A 241 2.17 -11.49 -48.36
C GLY A 241 2.87 -12.81 -48.04
N PRO A 242 2.20 -13.85 -47.54
CA PRO A 242 2.80 -15.15 -47.27
C PRO A 242 3.34 -15.83 -48.52
N SER A 243 2.63 -15.78 -49.64
CA SER A 243 3.10 -16.37 -50.93
C SER A 243 4.25 -15.56 -51.52
N ALA A 244 4.26 -14.24 -51.38
CA ALA A 244 5.39 -13.37 -51.73
C ALA A 244 6.65 -13.71 -50.95
N PHE A 245 6.53 -13.90 -49.65
CA PHE A 245 7.65 -14.28 -48.78
C PHE A 245 8.20 -15.68 -49.17
N ALA A 246 7.34 -16.66 -49.41
CA ALA A 246 7.74 -17.99 -49.85
C ALA A 246 8.46 -17.98 -51.20
N ALA A 247 7.97 -17.18 -52.16
CA ALA A 247 8.60 -17.02 -53.47
C ALA A 247 10.01 -16.37 -53.36
N LEU A 248 10.14 -15.32 -52.55
CA LEU A 248 11.44 -14.68 -52.30
C LEU A 248 12.40 -15.61 -51.55
N GLN A 249 11.91 -16.40 -50.60
CA GLN A 249 12.71 -17.40 -49.91
C GLN A 249 13.21 -18.52 -50.87
N ALA A 250 12.34 -19.01 -51.73
CA ALA A 250 12.71 -20.03 -52.75
C ALA A 250 13.76 -19.45 -53.71
N GLN A 251 13.63 -18.18 -54.15
CA GLN A 251 14.58 -17.51 -55.01
C GLN A 251 15.94 -17.28 -54.32
N ALA A 252 15.92 -16.93 -53.01
CA ALA A 252 17.13 -16.80 -52.20
C ALA A 252 17.86 -18.14 -52.03
N GLN A 253 17.08 -19.22 -51.79
CA GLN A 253 17.62 -20.59 -51.72
C GLN A 253 18.26 -21.04 -53.07
N GLN A 254 17.62 -20.75 -54.18
CA GLN A 254 18.18 -21.05 -55.51
C GLN A 254 19.46 -20.28 -55.77
N ARG A 255 19.53 -18.99 -55.42
CA ARG A 255 20.73 -18.18 -55.53
C ARG A 255 21.82 -18.63 -54.55
N GLY A 256 21.46 -19.09 -53.35
CA GLY A 256 22.36 -19.65 -52.33
C GLY A 256 22.96 -20.99 -52.78
N ALA A 257 22.19 -21.86 -53.43
CA ALA A 257 22.64 -23.12 -54.00
C ALA A 257 23.67 -22.92 -55.12
N ALA A 258 23.66 -21.76 -55.79
CA ALA A 258 24.61 -21.41 -56.84
C ALA A 258 25.99 -20.89 -56.31
N GLY A 259 26.32 -21.14 -55.03
CA GLY A 259 27.64 -20.81 -54.44
C GLY A 259 27.76 -19.42 -53.81
N GLY A 260 26.65 -18.79 -53.48
CA GLY A 260 26.59 -17.45 -52.84
C GLY A 260 27.01 -17.42 -51.36
N LEU A 261 26.96 -16.20 -50.75
CA LEU A 261 27.36 -15.92 -49.36
C LEU A 261 26.72 -16.90 -48.37
N ALA A 262 25.42 -17.19 -48.51
CA ALA A 262 24.67 -18.02 -47.56
C ALA A 262 25.18 -19.46 -47.48
N ALA A 263 25.56 -20.06 -48.63
CA ALA A 263 26.09 -21.41 -48.68
C ALA A 263 27.46 -21.55 -47.98
N ARG A 264 28.20 -20.46 -47.86
CA ARG A 264 29.52 -20.45 -47.23
C ARG A 264 29.48 -19.92 -45.79
N ALA A 265 28.62 -18.96 -45.49
CA ALA A 265 28.48 -18.38 -44.17
C ALA A 265 27.79 -19.35 -43.19
N GLY A 266 26.79 -20.15 -43.63
CA GLY A 266 26.09 -21.10 -42.80
C GLY A 266 27.01 -22.07 -42.04
N PRO A 267 27.88 -22.82 -42.72
CA PRO A 267 28.85 -23.71 -42.05
C PRO A 267 29.82 -22.99 -41.10
N VAL A 268 30.22 -21.75 -41.42
CA VAL A 268 31.10 -20.94 -40.53
C VAL A 268 30.39 -20.59 -39.25
N VAL A 269 29.13 -20.11 -39.31
CA VAL A 269 28.32 -19.79 -38.13
C VAL A 269 28.04 -21.05 -37.31
N GLN A 270 27.73 -22.17 -37.95
CA GLN A 270 27.49 -23.44 -37.26
C GLN A 270 28.74 -23.97 -36.56
N ALA A 271 29.92 -23.85 -37.20
CA ALA A 271 31.18 -24.27 -36.60
C ALA A 271 31.59 -23.36 -35.40
N LEU A 272 31.22 -22.06 -35.44
CA LEU A 272 31.44 -21.12 -34.37
C LEU A 272 30.45 -21.35 -33.20
N SER A 273 29.19 -21.65 -33.49
CA SER A 273 28.20 -21.92 -32.44
C SER A 273 28.50 -23.16 -31.58
N ALA A 274 29.29 -24.10 -32.14
CA ALA A 274 29.78 -25.27 -31.41
C ALA A 274 30.96 -24.96 -30.47
N ARG A 275 31.44 -23.70 -30.41
CA ARG A 275 32.65 -23.29 -29.67
C ARG A 275 32.37 -22.08 -28.77
N PRO A 276 32.16 -22.30 -27.48
CA PRO A 276 31.79 -21.21 -26.56
C PRO A 276 32.92 -20.18 -26.31
N GLY A 277 34.18 -20.51 -26.71
CA GLY A 277 35.35 -19.62 -26.59
C GLY A 277 35.65 -18.76 -27.81
N ALA A 278 34.93 -18.94 -28.92
CA ALA A 278 35.14 -18.23 -30.17
C ALA A 278 33.92 -17.39 -30.56
N GLY A 279 34.11 -16.10 -30.87
CA GLY A 279 33.05 -15.19 -31.30
C GLY A 279 33.28 -14.72 -32.74
N LEU A 280 32.23 -14.41 -33.49
CA LEU A 280 32.32 -13.80 -34.81
C LEU A 280 32.50 -12.29 -34.65
N ALA A 281 33.67 -11.75 -35.00
CA ALA A 281 33.98 -10.34 -34.96
C ALA A 281 33.62 -9.58 -36.26
N GLY A 282 33.54 -10.31 -37.37
CA GLY A 282 33.17 -9.73 -38.66
C GLY A 282 33.08 -10.78 -39.76
N LEU A 283 32.32 -10.49 -40.82
CA LEU A 283 32.20 -11.34 -41.98
C LEU A 283 32.28 -10.48 -43.25
N SER A 284 33.20 -10.79 -44.12
CA SER A 284 33.36 -10.13 -45.42
C SER A 284 33.34 -11.15 -46.56
N TYR A 285 32.57 -10.87 -47.58
CA TYR A 285 32.44 -11.74 -48.75
C TYR A 285 32.72 -10.98 -50.03
N THR A 286 33.56 -11.55 -50.86
CA THR A 286 33.79 -11.09 -52.25
C THR A 286 33.61 -12.26 -53.20
N PRO A 287 32.93 -12.08 -54.35
CA PRO A 287 32.70 -13.16 -55.33
C PRO A 287 34.02 -13.82 -55.84
N ALA A 288 35.09 -13.06 -55.96
CA ALA A 288 36.38 -13.52 -56.45
C ALA A 288 37.34 -14.00 -55.32
N GLY A 289 37.23 -13.41 -54.10
CA GLY A 289 38.13 -13.69 -52.98
C GLY A 289 37.66 -14.71 -51.98
N GLY A 290 36.35 -15.06 -52.02
CA GLY A 290 35.74 -15.97 -51.04
C GLY A 290 35.20 -15.27 -49.82
N LEU A 291 34.99 -16.01 -48.74
CA LEU A 291 34.47 -15.55 -47.45
C LEU A 291 35.62 -15.39 -46.46
N VAL A 292 35.76 -14.24 -45.89
CA VAL A 292 36.70 -13.96 -44.78
C VAL A 292 35.91 -13.74 -43.48
N ALA A 293 36.16 -14.59 -42.49
CA ALA A 293 35.55 -14.48 -41.17
C ALA A 293 36.60 -14.00 -40.15
N GLY A 294 36.29 -12.91 -39.45
CA GLY A 294 37.05 -12.46 -38.28
C GLY A 294 36.58 -13.20 -37.04
N VAL A 295 37.47 -13.96 -36.42
CA VAL A 295 37.20 -14.76 -35.23
C VAL A 295 37.85 -14.09 -34.02
N ALA A 296 37.05 -13.67 -33.07
CA ALA A 296 37.52 -13.22 -31.76
C ALA A 296 37.69 -14.43 -30.83
N GLY A 297 38.86 -14.56 -30.20
CA GLY A 297 39.15 -15.67 -29.29
C GLY A 297 40.62 -15.87 -29.04
N GLY A 298 40.99 -16.99 -28.40
CA GLY A 298 42.40 -17.36 -28.15
C GLY A 298 43.19 -17.69 -29.43
N ALA A 299 44.54 -17.69 -29.34
CA ALA A 299 45.45 -17.86 -30.47
C ALA A 299 45.27 -19.17 -31.27
N GLY A 300 44.57 -20.17 -30.75
CA GLY A 300 44.31 -21.45 -31.45
C GLY A 300 42.94 -21.57 -32.12
N GLU A 301 42.02 -20.64 -31.85
CA GLU A 301 40.61 -20.78 -32.27
C GLU A 301 40.46 -20.65 -33.82
N ALA A 302 41.22 -19.81 -34.42
CA ALA A 302 41.19 -19.64 -35.89
C ALA A 302 41.67 -20.89 -36.62
N GLN A 303 42.72 -21.53 -36.12
CA GLN A 303 43.21 -22.80 -36.69
C GLN A 303 42.20 -23.92 -36.51
N ALA A 304 41.64 -24.02 -35.29
CA ALA A 304 40.64 -25.02 -34.99
C ALA A 304 39.34 -24.84 -35.79
N LEU A 305 38.95 -23.57 -36.09
CA LEU A 305 37.83 -23.27 -37.00
C LEU A 305 38.16 -23.65 -38.45
N ALA A 306 39.37 -23.34 -38.93
CA ALA A 306 39.81 -23.71 -40.28
C ALA A 306 39.82 -25.24 -40.46
N ASP A 307 40.29 -26.01 -39.48
CA ASP A 307 40.30 -27.47 -39.49
C ASP A 307 38.87 -28.04 -39.50
N ALA A 308 37.95 -27.49 -38.71
CA ALA A 308 36.54 -27.90 -38.68
C ALA A 308 35.84 -27.64 -40.02
N LEU A 309 36.10 -26.49 -40.65
CA LEU A 309 35.58 -26.15 -41.98
C LEU A 309 36.16 -27.05 -43.06
N GLY A 310 37.44 -27.43 -42.94
CA GLY A 310 38.08 -28.40 -43.81
C GLY A 310 37.38 -29.77 -43.76
N ILE A 311 37.05 -30.26 -42.58
CA ILE A 311 36.27 -31.49 -42.35
C ILE A 311 34.89 -31.40 -43.01
N ALA A 312 34.27 -30.22 -42.96
CA ALA A 312 32.97 -29.94 -43.60
C ALA A 312 33.07 -29.76 -45.14
N GLY A 313 34.23 -29.97 -45.74
CA GLY A 313 34.43 -29.89 -47.17
C GLY A 313 34.64 -28.47 -47.72
N LEU A 314 34.85 -27.51 -46.85
CA LEU A 314 35.14 -26.11 -47.20
C LEU A 314 36.63 -25.80 -46.94
N PRO A 315 37.47 -25.61 -48.00
CA PRO A 315 38.86 -25.32 -47.80
C PRO A 315 39.02 -23.95 -47.13
N ALA A 316 39.45 -23.94 -45.90
CA ALA A 316 39.68 -22.75 -45.08
C ALA A 316 41.14 -22.67 -44.63
N SER A 317 41.66 -21.48 -44.57
CA SER A 317 43.02 -21.22 -44.07
C SER A 317 43.02 -20.07 -43.05
N PRO A 318 43.77 -20.21 -41.95
CA PRO A 318 43.94 -19.10 -41.01
C PRO A 318 44.77 -18.00 -41.67
N GLY A 319 44.35 -16.74 -41.43
CA GLY A 319 45.01 -15.56 -41.91
C GLY A 319 45.75 -14.79 -40.81
N THR A 320 45.76 -13.48 -40.90
CA THR A 320 46.44 -12.59 -39.96
C THR A 320 45.72 -12.51 -38.63
N THR A 321 46.52 -12.49 -37.55
CA THR A 321 46.00 -12.25 -36.19
C THR A 321 46.35 -10.83 -35.77
N ARG A 322 45.34 -10.07 -35.30
CA ARG A 322 45.50 -8.73 -34.76
C ARG A 322 45.11 -8.74 -33.26
N ALA A 323 46.01 -8.24 -32.42
CA ALA A 323 45.70 -7.99 -31.02
C ALA A 323 44.74 -6.79 -30.86
N THR A 324 43.73 -6.92 -30.01
CA THR A 324 42.78 -5.87 -29.64
C THR A 324 42.77 -5.71 -28.12
N ALA A 325 42.18 -4.63 -27.59
CA ALA A 325 42.10 -4.38 -26.16
C ALA A 325 41.42 -5.51 -25.37
N ASP A 326 40.50 -6.24 -26.00
CA ASP A 326 39.70 -7.30 -25.39
C ASP A 326 40.12 -8.73 -25.84
N GLY A 327 41.31 -8.88 -26.42
CA GLY A 327 41.77 -10.20 -26.88
C GLY A 327 42.44 -10.17 -28.24
N SER A 328 42.33 -11.23 -29.05
CA SER A 328 42.86 -11.27 -30.42
C SER A 328 41.72 -11.58 -31.41
N ILE A 329 41.79 -10.94 -32.57
CA ILE A 329 40.97 -11.26 -33.74
C ILE A 329 41.83 -11.89 -34.82
N SER A 330 41.51 -13.10 -35.22
CA SER A 330 42.18 -13.83 -36.26
C SER A 330 41.28 -13.98 -37.48
N GLU A 331 41.81 -13.75 -38.66
CA GLU A 331 41.05 -13.92 -39.91
C GLU A 331 41.10 -15.39 -40.37
N VAL A 332 39.97 -15.91 -40.81
CA VAL A 332 39.87 -17.22 -41.48
C VAL A 332 39.29 -17.03 -42.85
N THR A 333 40.02 -17.38 -43.87
CA THR A 333 39.62 -17.26 -45.28
C THR A 333 39.09 -18.60 -45.80
N VAL A 334 37.81 -18.60 -46.23
CA VAL A 334 37.17 -19.76 -46.86
C VAL A 334 37.17 -19.54 -48.40
N ARG A 335 37.91 -20.32 -49.11
CA ARG A 335 38.06 -20.20 -50.60
C ARG A 335 36.90 -20.86 -51.34
N ALA A 336 36.64 -20.36 -52.53
CA ALA A 336 35.74 -21.04 -53.45
C ALA A 336 36.43 -22.34 -53.95
N LYS A 337 35.66 -23.42 -54.01
CA LYS A 337 36.12 -24.64 -54.68
C LYS A 337 36.05 -24.48 -56.18
#